data_3c42d4dcb99a5eb6f26d1a067257545e
#
_entry.id   3c42d4dcb99a5eb6f26d1a067257545e
#
_cell.length_a   1.000
_cell.length_b   1.000
_cell.length_c   1.000
_cell.angle_alpha   90.00
_cell.angle_beta   90.00
_cell.angle_gamma   90.00
#
_symmetry.space_group_name_H-M   'P 1'
#
loop_
_entity.id
_entity.type
_entity.pdbx_description
1 polymer ?
#
loop_
_entity_poly.entity_id
_entity_poly.type
_entity_poly.pdbx_seq_one_letter_code
_entity_poly.pdbx_strand_id
1 'polypeptide(L)'
;MAAIPEFKYAHMFQHGKDTTEYYLLTKEGVSVGEFEGKPILKVTPEALTLLSRTAFRDVSFMLRRAHNEQVAKILNDPEASDNDKYVALTFLRNAEVACKGQLPLCQDTGTAIIHGEKGQQVWTGFCDEEALSRGVFDTYTQENLRYSQNAPLNMYDEVNTKCNLPAQIDIEATEGMEYKFLMVTKGGGSANKTYLYQETKALLNPATLVPFLVEKMKSLGTAACPPYHIAFVIGGTSAEKNLHTVKLASTHYYDDLPTTGDETGRAFRDIELEEQLLKEAHNIGLGAQFGGKYLAHDIRVVRLPRHGASCPVGMGVSCSADRNIKAKINKDGLWIEKLDDQPATLIPEALRNAGEGEIVRVDLNRPMKEVCAQLSQYPIATRLSLNGTIIVGRDIAHAKLKERIDRGEGLPQYIKDHPIYYAGPAKTPAGMPCGSMGPTTAGRMDSYVDLFQENGGSMIMLAKGNRSQQVTDACQKHGGFYLGSIGGPAAILAQNNIKSIECVEYPELGMEAIWKIEVEDFPAFILVDDKGNDFFKQIKPRCCCK
;
A
#
# COMPACT_ATOMS: atom_id res chain seq x y z
N MET A 1 -10.72 41.21 36.52
CA MET A 1 -10.24 40.78 35.18
C MET A 1 -9.40 39.54 35.39
N ALA A 2 -9.64 38.50 34.63
CA ALA A 2 -8.73 37.33 34.65
C ALA A 2 -7.32 37.79 34.25
N ALA A 3 -6.29 37.30 34.93
CA ALA A 3 -4.91 37.62 34.59
C ALA A 3 -4.63 37.18 33.14
N ILE A 4 -3.99 38.04 32.35
CA ILE A 4 -3.54 37.69 31.02
C ILE A 4 -2.43 36.61 31.19
N PRO A 5 -2.55 35.44 30.56
CA PRO A 5 -1.53 34.42 30.70
C PRO A 5 -0.19 34.87 30.10
N GLU A 6 0.90 34.43 30.70
CA GLU A 6 2.23 34.65 30.15
C GLU A 6 2.39 33.87 28.84
N PHE A 7 3.00 34.52 27.82
CA PHE A 7 3.32 33.85 26.57
C PHE A 7 4.39 32.78 26.80
N LYS A 8 4.03 31.51 26.48
CA LYS A 8 4.93 30.36 26.46
C LYS A 8 4.75 29.62 25.16
N TYR A 9 5.83 29.50 24.39
CA TYR A 9 5.81 28.73 23.15
C TYR A 9 6.27 27.30 23.41
N ALA A 10 5.57 26.35 22.81
CA ALA A 10 5.97 24.95 22.74
C ALA A 10 5.66 24.39 21.37
N HIS A 11 6.57 23.62 20.80
CA HIS A 11 6.31 22.88 19.57
C HIS A 11 5.20 21.85 19.79
N MET A 12 4.25 21.76 18.84
CA MET A 12 3.20 20.75 18.90
C MET A 12 3.78 19.32 18.83
N PHE A 13 4.72 19.09 17.92
CA PHE A 13 5.42 17.82 17.79
C PHE A 13 6.80 17.92 18.45
N GLN A 14 6.91 17.29 19.61
CA GLN A 14 8.15 17.26 20.39
C GLN A 14 8.85 15.92 20.14
N HIS A 15 9.67 15.85 19.10
CA HIS A 15 10.41 14.67 18.74
C HIS A 15 11.48 14.30 19.78
N GLY A 16 11.63 13.01 20.03
CA GLY A 16 12.72 12.45 20.80
C GLY A 16 14.03 12.34 20.00
N LYS A 17 14.94 11.50 20.47
CA LYS A 17 16.19 11.26 19.75
C LYS A 17 15.94 10.34 18.54
N ASP A 18 16.39 10.79 17.37
CA ASP A 18 16.37 9.95 16.15
C ASP A 18 17.35 8.76 16.33
N THR A 19 16.83 7.55 16.28
CA THR A 19 17.57 6.28 16.40
C THR A 19 17.72 5.55 15.06
N THR A 20 17.34 6.18 13.96
CA THR A 20 17.41 5.63 12.61
C THR A 20 18.88 5.34 12.23
N GLU A 21 19.15 4.14 11.71
CA GLU A 21 20.44 3.81 11.12
C GLU A 21 20.56 4.42 9.72
N TYR A 22 21.53 5.29 9.53
CA TYR A 22 21.80 5.93 8.24
C TYR A 22 23.14 5.47 7.67
N TYR A 23 23.23 5.44 6.35
CA TYR A 23 24.50 5.38 5.65
C TYR A 23 24.81 6.72 4.95
N LEU A 24 26.09 7.04 4.81
CA LEU A 24 26.55 8.22 4.10
C LEU A 24 26.47 7.95 2.60
N LEU A 25 25.61 8.70 1.89
CA LEU A 25 25.49 8.61 0.43
C LEU A 25 26.68 9.30 -0.25
N THR A 26 26.94 10.55 0.12
CA THR A 26 28.08 11.35 -0.39
C THR A 26 28.32 12.55 0.50
N LYS A 27 29.54 13.09 0.42
CA LYS A 27 29.90 14.41 0.98
C LYS A 27 29.82 15.52 -0.05
N GLU A 28 29.63 15.19 -1.31
CA GLU A 28 29.56 16.17 -2.38
C GLU A 28 28.24 16.94 -2.34
N GLY A 29 28.28 18.19 -2.81
CA GLY A 29 27.10 19.04 -2.91
C GLY A 29 26.71 19.73 -1.60
N VAL A 30 27.50 19.60 -0.52
CA VAL A 30 27.32 20.32 0.73
C VAL A 30 28.60 21.11 1.09
N SER A 31 28.41 22.29 1.65
CA SER A 31 29.48 23.09 2.21
C SER A 31 28.96 24.01 3.31
N VAL A 32 29.83 24.46 4.17
CA VAL A 32 29.47 25.43 5.24
C VAL A 32 30.04 26.79 4.86
N GLY A 33 29.16 27.78 4.82
CA GLY A 33 29.51 29.19 4.71
C GLY A 33 29.15 29.94 5.98
N GLU A 34 29.23 31.24 5.94
CA GLU A 34 28.85 32.11 7.05
C GLU A 34 27.98 33.27 6.55
N PHE A 35 26.99 33.62 7.33
CA PHE A 35 26.15 34.79 7.11
C PHE A 35 25.92 35.48 8.46
N GLU A 36 26.30 36.74 8.59
CA GLU A 36 26.17 37.53 9.82
C GLU A 36 26.74 36.82 11.07
N GLY A 37 27.90 36.17 10.94
CA GLY A 37 28.57 35.46 12.03
C GLY A 37 27.92 34.11 12.41
N LYS A 38 26.90 33.65 11.65
CA LYS A 38 26.28 32.36 11.86
C LYS A 38 26.65 31.38 10.74
N PRO A 39 26.94 30.11 11.08
CA PRO A 39 27.21 29.11 10.05
C PRO A 39 25.95 28.83 9.22
N ILE A 40 26.13 28.70 7.92
CA ILE A 40 25.05 28.35 6.95
C ILE A 40 25.47 27.13 6.19
N LEU A 41 24.63 26.11 6.21
CA LEU A 41 24.77 24.93 5.36
C LEU A 41 24.31 25.27 3.94
N LYS A 42 25.20 25.16 2.97
CA LYS A 42 24.88 25.32 1.54
C LYS A 42 24.69 23.94 0.94
N VAL A 43 23.61 23.77 0.17
CA VAL A 43 23.25 22.53 -0.53
C VAL A 43 23.06 22.84 -2.00
N THR A 44 23.60 22.02 -2.89
CA THR A 44 23.44 22.19 -4.34
C THR A 44 22.16 21.49 -4.85
N PRO A 45 21.62 21.89 -6.01
CA PRO A 45 20.45 21.22 -6.60
C PRO A 45 20.72 19.75 -6.93
N GLU A 46 21.96 19.43 -7.38
CA GLU A 46 22.38 18.05 -7.69
C GLU A 46 22.34 17.17 -6.43
N ALA A 47 22.68 17.72 -5.27
CA ALA A 47 22.61 17.01 -4.00
C ALA A 47 21.17 16.63 -3.64
N LEU A 48 20.21 17.56 -3.75
CA LEU A 48 18.79 17.26 -3.54
C LEU A 48 18.24 16.25 -4.57
N THR A 49 18.63 16.39 -5.82
CA THR A 49 18.24 15.46 -6.89
C THR A 49 18.78 14.06 -6.62
N LEU A 50 20.05 13.93 -6.25
CA LEU A 50 20.68 12.65 -5.93
C LEU A 50 20.02 11.98 -4.70
N LEU A 51 19.77 12.77 -3.65
CA LEU A 51 19.12 12.28 -2.43
C LEU A 51 17.72 11.72 -2.74
N SER A 52 16.90 12.50 -3.44
CA SER A 52 15.54 12.10 -3.83
C SER A 52 15.56 10.87 -4.73
N ARG A 53 16.40 10.86 -5.77
CA ARG A 53 16.55 9.73 -6.67
C ARG A 53 16.91 8.44 -5.95
N THR A 54 17.92 8.48 -5.08
CA THR A 54 18.39 7.30 -4.35
C THR A 54 17.33 6.82 -3.37
N ALA A 55 16.71 7.71 -2.61
CA ALA A 55 15.69 7.35 -1.65
C ALA A 55 14.47 6.69 -2.32
N PHE A 56 13.96 7.25 -3.42
CA PHE A 56 12.82 6.65 -4.13
C PHE A 56 13.17 5.35 -4.84
N ARG A 57 14.43 5.20 -5.30
CA ARG A 57 14.91 3.91 -5.77
C ARG A 57 14.91 2.88 -4.66
N ASP A 58 15.56 3.17 -3.55
CA ASP A 58 15.72 2.21 -2.45
C ASP A 58 14.36 1.77 -1.89
N VAL A 59 13.44 2.70 -1.65
CA VAL A 59 12.10 2.39 -1.11
C VAL A 59 11.20 1.63 -2.09
N SER A 60 11.51 1.66 -3.39
CA SER A 60 10.77 0.89 -4.39
C SER A 60 11.15 -0.60 -4.38
N PHE A 61 12.33 -0.94 -3.89
CA PHE A 61 12.88 -2.29 -3.92
C PHE A 61 13.14 -2.90 -2.54
N MET A 62 13.22 -2.11 -1.49
CA MET A 62 13.54 -2.56 -0.13
C MET A 62 12.55 -2.01 0.89
N LEU A 63 12.41 -2.72 1.99
CA LEU A 63 11.59 -2.34 3.14
C LEU A 63 12.48 -2.13 4.38
N ARG A 64 11.94 -1.50 5.42
CA ARG A 64 12.60 -1.44 6.71
C ARG A 64 12.77 -2.84 7.31
N ARG A 65 13.91 -3.09 7.94
CA ARG A 65 14.16 -4.33 8.67
C ARG A 65 13.09 -4.60 9.72
N ALA A 66 12.67 -3.59 10.48
CA ALA A 66 11.65 -3.70 11.50
C ALA A 66 10.29 -4.16 10.93
N HIS A 67 9.90 -3.71 9.73
CA HIS A 67 8.71 -4.18 9.05
C HIS A 67 8.84 -5.67 8.68
N ASN A 68 9.93 -6.07 8.05
CA ASN A 68 10.17 -7.47 7.68
C ASN A 68 10.20 -8.39 8.91
N GLU A 69 10.72 -7.92 10.04
CA GLU A 69 10.69 -8.66 11.32
C GLU A 69 9.27 -8.84 11.87
N GLN A 70 8.39 -7.85 11.72
CA GLN A 70 6.98 -8.00 12.07
C GLN A 70 6.29 -9.04 11.18
N VAL A 71 6.58 -9.05 9.89
CA VAL A 71 6.10 -10.09 8.96
C VAL A 71 6.62 -11.47 9.39
N ALA A 72 7.91 -11.59 9.72
CA ALA A 72 8.52 -12.85 10.14
C ALA A 72 7.94 -13.40 11.46
N LYS A 73 7.53 -12.53 12.39
CA LYS A 73 6.85 -12.94 13.65
C LYS A 73 5.59 -13.75 13.39
N ILE A 74 4.85 -13.46 12.32
CA ILE A 74 3.64 -14.19 11.94
C ILE A 74 3.93 -15.68 11.72
N LEU A 75 5.09 -16.01 11.14
CA LEU A 75 5.47 -17.38 10.83
C LEU A 75 5.60 -18.25 12.08
N ASN A 76 5.99 -17.65 13.20
CA ASN A 76 6.25 -18.32 14.47
C ASN A 76 5.07 -18.19 15.46
N ASP A 77 4.02 -17.46 15.13
CA ASP A 77 2.86 -17.31 16.01
C ASP A 77 1.95 -18.53 15.93
N PRO A 78 1.74 -19.29 17.03
CA PRO A 78 0.83 -20.43 17.04
C PRO A 78 -0.63 -20.06 16.83
N GLU A 79 -1.02 -18.81 17.07
CA GLU A 79 -2.39 -18.30 16.84
C GLU A 79 -2.62 -17.79 15.41
N ALA A 80 -1.56 -17.64 14.60
CA ALA A 80 -1.69 -17.27 13.22
C ALA A 80 -2.32 -18.41 12.40
N SER A 81 -3.28 -18.06 11.52
CA SER A 81 -3.86 -19.03 10.59
C SER A 81 -2.81 -19.50 9.57
N ASP A 82 -3.06 -20.64 8.93
CA ASP A 82 -2.21 -21.13 7.84
C ASP A 82 -2.18 -20.12 6.69
N ASN A 83 -3.28 -19.42 6.44
CA ASN A 83 -3.34 -18.35 5.45
C ASN A 83 -2.51 -17.12 5.88
N ASP A 84 -2.56 -16.70 7.15
CA ASP A 84 -1.68 -15.63 7.66
C ASP A 84 -0.20 -15.98 7.42
N LYS A 85 0.21 -17.21 7.77
CA LYS A 85 1.59 -17.69 7.60
C LYS A 85 1.99 -17.77 6.13
N TYR A 86 1.11 -18.27 5.27
CA TYR A 86 1.37 -18.35 3.85
C TYR A 86 1.57 -16.98 3.21
N VAL A 87 0.70 -16.02 3.53
CA VAL A 87 0.82 -14.63 3.05
C VAL A 87 2.11 -13.98 3.58
N ALA A 88 2.43 -14.16 4.87
CA ALA A 88 3.65 -13.62 5.47
C ALA A 88 4.92 -14.18 4.81
N LEU A 89 4.98 -15.50 4.57
CA LEU A 89 6.10 -16.12 3.86
C LEU A 89 6.23 -15.57 2.43
N THR A 90 5.12 -15.39 1.75
CA THR A 90 5.10 -14.81 0.39
C THR A 90 5.62 -13.38 0.39
N PHE A 91 5.32 -12.57 1.41
CA PHE A 91 5.87 -11.21 1.54
C PHE A 91 7.38 -11.20 1.73
N LEU A 92 7.93 -12.05 2.59
CA LEU A 92 9.38 -12.14 2.80
C LEU A 92 10.11 -12.62 1.54
N ARG A 93 9.56 -13.61 0.84
CA ARG A 93 10.10 -14.07 -0.45
C ARG A 93 10.00 -12.97 -1.52
N ASN A 94 8.93 -12.19 -1.52
CA ASN A 94 8.80 -11.04 -2.42
C ASN A 94 9.86 -9.96 -2.12
N ALA A 95 10.11 -9.67 -0.85
CA ALA A 95 11.15 -8.73 -0.45
C ALA A 95 12.55 -9.22 -0.88
N GLU A 96 12.82 -10.54 -0.79
CA GLU A 96 14.06 -11.17 -1.28
C GLU A 96 14.24 -11.02 -2.80
N VAL A 97 13.15 -11.14 -3.56
CA VAL A 97 13.19 -10.93 -5.01
C VAL A 97 13.42 -9.46 -5.33
N ALA A 98 12.68 -8.57 -4.67
CA ALA A 98 12.69 -7.15 -4.97
C ALA A 98 14.02 -6.47 -4.58
N CYS A 99 14.66 -6.85 -3.47
CA CYS A 99 15.92 -6.23 -3.02
C CYS A 99 17.09 -6.40 -4.01
N LYS A 100 16.95 -7.27 -5.02
CA LYS A 100 17.89 -7.36 -6.15
C LYS A 100 17.83 -6.16 -7.10
N GLY A 101 16.86 -5.26 -6.94
CA GLY A 101 16.77 -3.98 -7.65
C GLY A 101 16.30 -4.06 -9.11
N GLN A 102 15.63 -5.14 -9.52
CA GLN A 102 15.10 -5.31 -10.86
C GLN A 102 13.58 -5.23 -10.93
N LEU A 103 12.90 -5.96 -10.06
CA LEU A 103 11.44 -5.99 -9.94
C LEU A 103 11.03 -5.22 -8.69
N PRO A 104 10.26 -4.12 -8.79
CA PRO A 104 9.80 -3.38 -7.63
C PRO A 104 8.89 -4.25 -6.75
N LEU A 105 8.87 -3.98 -5.45
CA LEU A 105 8.09 -4.71 -4.44
C LEU A 105 6.62 -4.91 -4.82
N CYS A 106 6.02 -3.86 -5.39
CA CYS A 106 4.62 -3.82 -5.77
C CYS A 106 4.47 -3.27 -7.19
N GLN A 107 3.47 -3.72 -7.94
CA GLN A 107 3.15 -3.16 -9.27
C GLN A 107 2.66 -1.71 -9.19
N ASP A 108 2.00 -1.34 -8.11
CA ASP A 108 1.64 0.05 -7.83
C ASP A 108 2.84 0.73 -7.16
N THR A 109 3.70 1.33 -7.97
CA THR A 109 4.89 2.00 -7.47
C THR A 109 4.61 3.36 -6.84
N GLY A 110 3.35 3.76 -6.81
CA GLY A 110 2.78 4.78 -5.93
C GLY A 110 3.00 6.22 -6.40
N THR A 111 2.39 7.13 -5.65
CA THR A 111 2.66 8.56 -5.71
C THR A 111 3.87 8.86 -4.83
N ALA A 112 4.83 9.62 -5.35
CA ALA A 112 5.96 10.12 -4.58
C ALA A 112 5.51 11.26 -3.66
N ILE A 113 5.80 11.14 -2.36
CA ILE A 113 5.46 12.12 -1.34
C ILE A 113 6.72 12.43 -0.55
N ILE A 114 7.03 13.71 -0.37
CA ILE A 114 8.18 14.21 0.38
C ILE A 114 7.67 15.14 1.46
N HIS A 115 7.96 14.81 2.71
CA HIS A 115 7.87 15.72 3.84
C HIS A 115 9.28 16.15 4.22
N GLY A 116 9.55 17.44 4.18
CA GLY A 116 10.86 18.04 4.47
C GLY A 116 10.79 18.99 5.67
N GLU A 117 11.79 18.89 6.55
CA GLU A 117 12.03 19.85 7.64
C GLU A 117 13.33 20.59 7.33
N LYS A 118 13.20 21.82 6.82
CA LYS A 118 14.35 22.65 6.41
C LYS A 118 14.78 23.58 7.53
N GLY A 119 15.96 23.34 8.08
CA GLY A 119 16.56 24.23 9.06
C GLY A 119 16.76 25.65 8.50
N GLN A 120 16.49 26.69 9.31
CA GLN A 120 16.62 28.10 8.88
C GLN A 120 18.04 28.50 8.47
N GLN A 121 19.05 27.73 8.86
CA GLN A 121 20.45 27.91 8.46
C GLN A 121 20.83 27.03 7.26
N VAL A 122 19.85 26.45 6.54
CA VAL A 122 20.07 25.72 5.29
C VAL A 122 19.73 26.62 4.11
N TRP A 123 20.72 26.90 3.29
CA TRP A 123 20.57 27.73 2.09
C TRP A 123 20.76 26.89 0.83
N THR A 124 19.74 26.88 -0.02
CA THR A 124 19.75 26.20 -1.31
C THR A 124 19.97 27.19 -2.45
N GLY A 125 19.30 28.35 -2.40
CA GLY A 125 19.43 29.40 -3.43
C GLY A 125 18.79 29.06 -4.78
N PHE A 126 17.96 27.99 -4.83
CA PHE A 126 17.23 27.52 -5.98
C PHE A 126 15.87 26.95 -5.54
N CYS A 127 15.06 26.44 -6.48
CA CYS A 127 13.79 25.81 -6.18
C CYS A 127 14.00 24.36 -5.68
N ASP A 128 13.80 24.13 -4.38
CA ASP A 128 13.96 22.81 -3.76
C ASP A 128 12.99 21.78 -4.34
N GLU A 129 11.75 22.20 -4.60
CA GLU A 129 10.71 21.35 -5.18
C GLU A 129 11.10 20.86 -6.58
N GLU A 130 11.70 21.72 -7.41
CA GLU A 130 12.18 21.34 -8.75
C GLU A 130 13.31 20.30 -8.64
N ALA A 131 14.30 20.51 -7.78
CA ALA A 131 15.42 19.60 -7.60
C ALA A 131 14.98 18.24 -7.07
N LEU A 132 14.07 18.20 -6.08
CA LEU A 132 13.49 16.97 -5.53
C LEU A 132 12.64 16.25 -6.58
N SER A 133 11.81 16.98 -7.33
CA SER A 133 10.99 16.43 -8.42
C SER A 133 11.85 15.83 -9.53
N ARG A 134 13.02 16.42 -9.81
CA ARG A 134 13.98 15.86 -10.78
C ARG A 134 14.44 14.47 -10.34
N GLY A 135 14.74 14.26 -9.06
CA GLY A 135 15.08 12.94 -8.53
C GLY A 135 13.96 11.92 -8.68
N VAL A 136 12.71 12.33 -8.41
CA VAL A 136 11.53 11.49 -8.66
C VAL A 136 11.41 11.14 -10.14
N PHE A 137 11.50 12.13 -11.03
CA PHE A 137 11.46 11.92 -12.49
C PHE A 137 12.52 10.91 -12.94
N ASP A 138 13.76 11.10 -12.51
CA ASP A 138 14.88 10.23 -12.90
C ASP A 138 14.64 8.79 -12.41
N THR A 139 14.15 8.61 -11.19
CA THR A 139 13.83 7.27 -10.66
C THR A 139 12.74 6.58 -11.49
N TYR A 140 11.59 7.23 -11.67
CA TYR A 140 10.45 6.60 -12.33
C TYR A 140 10.68 6.38 -13.84
N THR A 141 11.53 7.16 -14.48
CA THR A 141 11.84 6.99 -15.91
C THR A 141 12.97 6.00 -16.19
N GLN A 142 13.94 5.89 -15.28
CA GLN A 142 15.14 5.04 -15.47
C GLN A 142 15.00 3.65 -14.86
N GLU A 143 14.21 3.51 -13.78
CA GLU A 143 13.93 2.22 -13.17
C GLU A 143 12.67 1.54 -13.77
N ASN A 144 12.45 0.28 -13.43
CA ASN A 144 11.31 -0.50 -13.93
C ASN A 144 10.02 -0.20 -13.15
N LEU A 145 9.72 1.10 -12.95
CA LEU A 145 8.57 1.56 -12.20
C LEU A 145 7.39 1.92 -13.11
N ARG A 146 6.18 1.83 -12.56
CA ARG A 146 4.94 2.17 -13.27
C ARG A 146 4.60 3.64 -13.07
N TYR A 147 4.16 4.30 -14.13
CA TYR A 147 3.60 5.65 -14.05
C TYR A 147 2.15 5.60 -13.60
N SER A 148 1.83 6.21 -12.47
CA SER A 148 0.50 6.17 -11.85
C SER A 148 -0.16 7.55 -11.72
N GLN A 149 0.51 8.63 -12.15
CA GLN A 149 -0.04 9.97 -12.09
C GLN A 149 -0.76 10.35 -13.38
N ASN A 150 -1.99 10.86 -13.23
CA ASN A 150 -2.78 11.41 -14.29
C ASN A 150 -2.86 12.93 -14.16
N ALA A 151 -2.66 13.63 -15.27
CA ALA A 151 -2.85 15.06 -15.37
C ALA A 151 -4.28 15.37 -15.83
N PRO A 152 -5.03 16.23 -15.13
CA PRO A 152 -6.33 16.68 -15.59
C PRO A 152 -6.16 17.67 -16.75
N LEU A 153 -6.79 17.38 -17.88
CA LEU A 153 -6.87 18.32 -18.99
C LEU A 153 -8.05 19.30 -18.84
N ASN A 154 -9.10 18.82 -18.20
CA ASN A 154 -10.26 19.59 -17.77
C ASN A 154 -10.93 18.80 -16.62
N MET A 155 -12.17 19.11 -16.26
CA MET A 155 -12.87 18.44 -15.15
C MET A 155 -13.12 16.94 -15.42
N TYR A 156 -13.18 16.51 -16.65
CA TYR A 156 -13.60 15.17 -17.04
C TYR A 156 -12.50 14.35 -17.76
N ASP A 157 -11.56 15.03 -18.42
CA ASP A 157 -10.54 14.40 -19.24
C ASP A 157 -9.18 14.40 -18.55
N GLU A 158 -8.52 13.26 -18.57
CA GLU A 158 -7.22 13.04 -17.96
C GLU A 158 -6.24 12.37 -18.93
N VAL A 159 -4.95 12.61 -18.73
CA VAL A 159 -3.87 11.93 -19.44
C VAL A 159 -2.79 11.47 -18.46
N ASN A 160 -2.25 10.28 -18.65
CA ASN A 160 -1.12 9.82 -17.85
C ASN A 160 0.12 10.69 -18.12
N THR A 161 0.78 11.17 -17.08
CA THR A 161 1.91 12.10 -17.19
C THR A 161 3.19 11.45 -17.73
N LYS A 162 3.26 10.12 -17.78
CA LYS A 162 4.39 9.30 -18.28
C LYS A 162 5.74 9.58 -17.61
N CYS A 163 5.70 10.14 -16.40
CA CYS A 163 6.89 10.44 -15.60
C CYS A 163 6.65 10.37 -14.08
N ASN A 164 5.39 10.06 -13.68
CA ASN A 164 4.93 10.02 -12.30
C ASN A 164 5.01 11.35 -11.53
N LEU A 165 5.12 12.49 -12.23
CA LEU A 165 4.96 13.82 -11.67
C LEU A 165 3.52 14.31 -11.89
N PRO A 166 3.05 15.28 -11.07
CA PRO A 166 3.75 15.92 -9.95
C PRO A 166 3.89 14.99 -8.74
N ALA A 167 4.96 15.18 -7.97
CA ALA A 167 5.09 14.65 -6.62
C ALA A 167 4.35 15.57 -5.63
N GLN A 168 3.96 15.05 -4.47
CA GLN A 168 3.56 15.89 -3.34
C GLN A 168 4.81 16.25 -2.55
N ILE A 169 5.11 17.55 -2.39
CA ILE A 169 6.30 18.03 -1.68
C ILE A 169 5.87 19.10 -0.69
N ASP A 170 5.99 18.80 0.58
CA ASP A 170 5.66 19.70 1.70
C ASP A 170 6.95 19.96 2.49
N ILE A 171 7.39 21.23 2.55
CA ILE A 171 8.62 21.62 3.26
C ILE A 171 8.24 22.59 4.37
N GLU A 172 8.51 22.20 5.61
CA GLU A 172 8.30 23.01 6.80
C GLU A 172 9.63 23.62 7.26
N ALA A 173 9.60 24.89 7.70
CA ALA A 173 10.76 25.53 8.28
C ALA A 173 10.96 25.06 9.73
N THR A 174 12.22 24.77 10.10
CA THR A 174 12.60 24.39 11.45
C THR A 174 13.88 25.13 11.87
N GLU A 175 14.33 24.94 13.08
CA GLU A 175 15.58 25.53 13.56
C GLU A 175 16.82 24.73 13.11
N GLY A 176 17.96 25.40 13.05
CA GLY A 176 19.28 24.77 12.90
C GLY A 176 19.77 24.59 11.46
N MET A 177 20.77 23.71 11.31
CA MET A 177 21.56 23.48 10.10
C MET A 177 21.33 22.08 9.48
N GLU A 178 20.22 21.42 9.77
CA GLU A 178 19.88 20.15 9.15
C GLU A 178 18.70 20.31 8.20
N TYR A 179 18.69 19.51 7.14
CA TYR A 179 17.56 19.35 6.26
C TYR A 179 17.14 17.88 6.29
N LYS A 180 16.01 17.60 6.93
CA LYS A 180 15.51 16.25 7.14
C LYS A 180 14.36 15.95 6.21
N PHE A 181 14.21 14.69 5.84
CA PHE A 181 13.17 14.23 4.93
C PHE A 181 12.57 12.92 5.40
N LEU A 182 11.26 12.80 5.20
CA LEU A 182 10.56 11.53 5.07
C LEU A 182 10.05 11.43 3.62
N MET A 183 10.46 10.39 2.91
CA MET A 183 10.03 10.12 1.55
C MET A 183 9.18 8.85 1.52
N VAL A 184 8.01 8.93 0.89
CA VAL A 184 6.99 7.87 0.89
C VAL A 184 6.56 7.60 -0.54
N THR A 185 6.41 6.33 -0.92
CA THR A 185 5.66 5.95 -2.11
C THR A 185 4.32 5.34 -1.71
N LYS A 186 3.23 6.04 -1.99
CA LYS A 186 1.87 5.66 -1.57
C LYS A 186 1.07 5.11 -2.73
N GLY A 187 0.77 3.82 -2.72
CA GLY A 187 -0.09 3.20 -3.72
C GLY A 187 -1.56 3.61 -3.57
N GLY A 188 -2.32 3.58 -4.67
CA GLY A 188 -3.73 3.97 -4.69
C GLY A 188 -4.60 3.18 -3.73
N GLY A 189 -4.32 1.88 -3.54
CA GLY A 189 -5.04 1.05 -2.57
C GLY A 189 -4.95 1.59 -1.14
N SER A 190 -3.76 1.94 -0.68
CA SER A 190 -3.55 2.53 0.65
C SER A 190 -4.10 3.94 0.74
N ALA A 191 -3.91 4.77 -0.31
CA ALA A 191 -4.40 6.15 -0.35
C ALA A 191 -5.93 6.19 -0.20
N ASN A 192 -6.65 5.26 -0.84
CA ASN A 192 -8.11 5.14 -0.76
C ASN A 192 -8.63 4.68 0.63
N LYS A 193 -7.73 4.35 1.56
CA LYS A 193 -8.07 4.00 2.95
C LYS A 193 -7.69 5.09 3.94
N THR A 194 -7.74 6.34 3.48
CA THR A 194 -7.58 7.54 4.31
C THR A 194 -8.94 8.23 4.48
N TYR A 195 -9.36 8.42 5.71
CA TYR A 195 -10.67 8.96 6.07
C TYR A 195 -10.53 10.06 7.12
N LEU A 196 -11.44 11.04 7.05
CA LEU A 196 -11.63 12.06 8.07
C LEU A 196 -13.09 12.04 8.50
N TYR A 197 -13.31 11.87 9.80
CA TYR A 197 -14.63 11.95 10.43
C TYR A 197 -14.69 13.21 11.28
N GLN A 198 -15.75 13.99 11.11
CA GLN A 198 -15.99 15.17 11.93
C GLN A 198 -16.90 14.80 13.10
N GLU A 199 -16.30 14.75 14.27
CA GLU A 199 -16.95 14.34 15.51
C GLU A 199 -17.01 15.50 16.50
N THR A 200 -17.57 15.24 17.67
CA THR A 200 -17.67 16.19 18.77
C THR A 200 -16.94 15.68 20.01
N LYS A 201 -16.83 16.53 21.05
CA LYS A 201 -16.28 16.10 22.34
C LYS A 201 -17.02 14.89 22.94
N ALA A 202 -18.26 14.63 22.58
CA ALA A 202 -19.03 13.49 23.05
C ALA A 202 -18.36 12.13 22.73
N LEU A 203 -17.54 12.07 21.66
CA LEU A 203 -16.77 10.90 21.31
C LEU A 203 -15.61 10.62 22.30
N LEU A 204 -15.09 11.64 22.98
CA LEU A 204 -13.90 11.56 23.81
C LEU A 204 -14.18 10.93 25.20
N ASN A 205 -14.68 9.71 25.20
CA ASN A 205 -14.77 8.85 26.36
C ASN A 205 -14.62 7.38 25.95
N PRO A 206 -14.13 6.48 26.85
CA PRO A 206 -13.83 5.09 26.49
C PRO A 206 -15.03 4.32 25.94
N ALA A 207 -16.24 4.60 26.44
CA ALA A 207 -17.44 3.88 26.06
C ALA A 207 -17.89 4.16 24.60
N THR A 208 -17.51 5.28 24.02
CA THR A 208 -17.87 5.66 22.64
C THR A 208 -16.69 5.62 21.70
N LEU A 209 -15.50 6.04 22.14
CA LEU A 209 -14.32 6.15 21.29
C LEU A 209 -13.85 4.78 20.78
N VAL A 210 -13.66 3.81 21.68
CA VAL A 210 -13.14 2.49 21.28
C VAL A 210 -14.07 1.77 20.31
N PRO A 211 -15.39 1.65 20.56
CA PRO A 211 -16.32 1.06 19.60
C PRO A 211 -16.32 1.77 18.23
N PHE A 212 -16.23 3.11 18.23
CA PHE A 212 -16.14 3.89 16.99
C PHE A 212 -14.90 3.52 16.19
N LEU A 213 -13.71 3.53 16.81
CA LEU A 213 -12.45 3.22 16.13
C LEU A 213 -12.43 1.78 15.61
N VAL A 214 -12.98 0.82 16.37
CA VAL A 214 -13.11 -0.59 15.96
C VAL A 214 -14.03 -0.73 14.75
N GLU A 215 -15.17 -0.02 14.73
CA GLU A 215 -16.07 0.00 13.57
C GLU A 215 -15.34 0.50 12.32
N LYS A 216 -14.56 1.59 12.45
CA LYS A 216 -13.81 2.15 11.32
C LYS A 216 -12.70 1.21 10.84
N MET A 217 -12.00 0.52 11.74
CA MET A 217 -11.03 -0.52 11.36
C MET A 217 -11.66 -1.65 10.55
N LYS A 218 -12.85 -2.13 10.95
CA LYS A 218 -13.58 -3.18 10.20
C LYS A 218 -13.88 -2.75 8.77
N SER A 219 -14.17 -1.46 8.54
CA SER A 219 -14.47 -0.92 7.22
C SER A 219 -13.27 -0.85 6.27
N LEU A 220 -12.04 -1.01 6.78
CA LEU A 220 -10.83 -1.04 5.95
C LEU A 220 -10.86 -2.20 4.94
N GLY A 221 -11.34 -3.38 5.36
CA GLY A 221 -11.33 -4.57 4.54
C GLY A 221 -9.90 -4.98 4.12
N THR A 222 -9.78 -5.74 3.04
CA THR A 222 -8.49 -6.29 2.57
C THR A 222 -7.98 -5.68 1.27
N ALA A 223 -8.72 -4.74 0.66
CA ALA A 223 -8.39 -4.17 -0.65
C ALA A 223 -7.06 -3.41 -0.70
N ALA A 224 -6.58 -2.88 0.44
CA ALA A 224 -5.29 -2.20 0.54
C ALA A 224 -4.13 -3.11 0.95
N CYS A 225 -4.31 -4.43 0.95
CA CYS A 225 -3.30 -5.45 1.24
C CYS A 225 -2.79 -5.41 2.70
N PRO A 226 -3.57 -5.92 3.68
CA PRO A 226 -3.08 -6.14 5.03
C PRO A 226 -1.98 -7.24 5.06
N PRO A 227 -1.22 -7.37 6.14
CA PRO A 227 -1.32 -6.63 7.42
C PRO A 227 -0.98 -5.15 7.29
N TYR A 228 -1.75 -4.32 8.00
CA TYR A 228 -1.59 -2.86 7.95
C TYR A 228 -0.74 -2.32 9.10
N HIS A 229 -0.10 -1.17 8.87
CA HIS A 229 0.22 -0.20 9.90
C HIS A 229 -0.94 0.81 9.92
N ILE A 230 -1.77 0.80 10.95
CA ILE A 230 -2.95 1.65 11.04
C ILE A 230 -2.60 2.89 11.87
N ALA A 231 -3.00 4.06 11.41
CA ALA A 231 -2.88 5.29 12.18
C ALA A 231 -4.26 5.90 12.43
N PHE A 232 -4.52 6.26 13.67
CA PHE A 232 -5.60 7.12 14.09
C PHE A 232 -5.04 8.43 14.63
N VAL A 233 -5.64 9.53 14.24
CA VAL A 233 -5.32 10.86 14.77
C VAL A 233 -6.61 11.50 15.30
N ILE A 234 -6.61 11.83 16.58
CA ILE A 234 -7.77 12.38 17.27
C ILE A 234 -7.50 13.82 17.63
N GLY A 235 -8.29 14.73 17.06
CA GLY A 235 -8.10 16.16 17.14
C GLY A 235 -7.31 16.72 15.96
N GLY A 236 -6.88 17.94 16.09
CA GLY A 236 -6.17 18.73 15.09
C GLY A 236 -6.62 20.17 15.11
N THR A 237 -5.71 21.10 14.88
CA THR A 237 -6.01 22.52 14.75
C THR A 237 -6.77 22.82 13.45
N SER A 238 -6.69 21.92 12.49
CA SER A 238 -7.46 21.89 11.25
C SER A 238 -7.66 20.44 10.77
N ALA A 239 -8.59 20.23 9.84
CA ALA A 239 -8.79 18.96 9.14
C ALA A 239 -7.53 18.54 8.36
N GLU A 240 -6.87 19.50 7.71
CA GLU A 240 -5.62 19.30 6.99
C GLU A 240 -4.50 18.80 7.91
N LYS A 241 -4.28 19.44 9.07
CA LYS A 241 -3.26 19.02 10.04
C LYS A 241 -3.55 17.63 10.59
N ASN A 242 -4.83 17.27 10.80
CA ASN A 242 -5.21 15.91 11.19
C ASN A 242 -4.78 14.90 10.12
N LEU A 243 -5.19 15.08 8.86
CA LEU A 243 -4.86 14.14 7.77
C LEU A 243 -3.37 14.07 7.46
N HIS A 244 -2.64 15.19 7.54
CA HIS A 244 -1.20 15.21 7.42
C HIS A 244 -0.54 14.34 8.50
N THR A 245 -0.99 14.51 9.75
CA THR A 245 -0.52 13.69 10.88
C THR A 245 -0.83 12.20 10.71
N VAL A 246 -2.01 11.84 10.18
CA VAL A 246 -2.37 10.44 9.85
C VAL A 246 -1.34 9.83 8.90
N LYS A 247 -0.98 10.55 7.83
CA LYS A 247 -0.01 10.07 6.84
C LYS A 247 1.35 9.78 7.50
N LEU A 248 1.87 10.71 8.29
CA LEU A 248 3.17 10.57 8.94
C LEU A 248 3.13 9.49 10.04
N ALA A 249 2.07 9.43 10.84
CA ALA A 249 1.90 8.40 11.86
C ALA A 249 1.85 6.98 11.28
N SER A 250 1.22 6.81 10.11
CA SER A 250 1.15 5.51 9.42
C SER A 250 2.51 4.98 8.93
N THR A 251 3.55 5.83 8.90
CA THR A 251 4.93 5.49 8.52
C THR A 251 5.88 5.42 9.72
N HIS A 252 5.35 5.42 10.95
CA HIS A 252 6.13 5.45 12.19
C HIS A 252 6.94 6.74 12.43
N TYR A 253 6.67 7.80 11.67
CA TYR A 253 7.42 9.06 11.78
C TYR A 253 7.29 9.70 13.17
N TYR A 254 6.16 9.47 13.86
CA TYR A 254 5.84 10.00 15.17
C TYR A 254 6.03 9.00 16.32
N ASP A 255 6.80 7.93 16.12
CA ASP A 255 7.01 6.90 17.15
C ASP A 255 7.76 7.42 18.39
N ASP A 256 8.48 8.50 18.26
CA ASP A 256 9.26 9.16 19.29
C ASP A 256 8.52 10.28 20.05
N LEU A 257 7.24 10.53 19.73
CA LEU A 257 6.44 11.51 20.47
C LEU A 257 6.25 11.12 21.93
N PRO A 258 6.03 12.11 22.85
CA PRO A 258 5.63 11.85 24.22
C PRO A 258 4.41 10.92 24.29
N THR A 259 4.28 10.19 25.41
CA THR A 259 3.14 9.28 25.66
C THR A 259 2.05 9.90 26.52
N THR A 260 2.21 11.16 26.92
CA THR A 260 1.25 11.94 27.71
C THR A 260 1.13 13.36 27.19
N GLY A 261 -0.09 13.90 27.23
CA GLY A 261 -0.33 15.31 26.95
C GLY A 261 0.03 16.21 28.12
N ASP A 262 0.05 17.52 27.85
CA ASP A 262 0.16 18.58 28.85
C ASP A 262 -0.65 19.82 28.45
N GLU A 263 -0.64 20.84 29.25
CA GLU A 263 -1.38 22.09 29.03
C GLU A 263 -0.81 22.98 27.91
N THR A 264 0.40 22.68 27.39
CA THR A 264 0.99 23.44 26.28
C THR A 264 0.37 23.07 24.93
N GLY A 265 -0.39 21.97 24.86
CA GLY A 265 -1.00 21.49 23.63
C GLY A 265 -0.07 20.62 22.79
N ARG A 266 0.93 19.99 23.40
CA ARG A 266 1.78 19.05 22.69
C ARG A 266 1.02 17.82 22.22
N ALA A 267 1.38 17.31 21.05
CA ALA A 267 0.93 16.03 20.56
C ALA A 267 1.49 14.87 21.40
N PHE A 268 0.74 13.79 21.54
CA PHE A 268 1.22 12.59 22.22
C PHE A 268 0.63 11.32 21.62
N ARG A 269 1.28 10.18 21.85
CA ARG A 269 0.80 8.85 21.53
C ARG A 269 0.11 8.23 22.73
N ASP A 270 -1.04 7.63 22.50
CA ASP A 270 -1.76 6.86 23.53
C ASP A 270 -1.45 5.36 23.40
N ILE A 271 -0.38 4.92 24.07
CA ILE A 271 0.13 3.55 23.95
C ILE A 271 -0.89 2.52 24.44
N GLU A 272 -1.62 2.82 25.52
CA GLU A 272 -2.64 1.88 26.06
C GLU A 272 -3.77 1.66 25.06
N LEU A 273 -4.22 2.74 24.40
CA LEU A 273 -5.24 2.66 23.37
C LEU A 273 -4.72 1.97 22.10
N GLU A 274 -3.45 2.19 21.71
CA GLU A 274 -2.79 1.47 20.60
C GLU A 274 -2.83 -0.05 20.83
N GLU A 275 -2.44 -0.52 22.03
CA GLU A 275 -2.44 -1.94 22.40
C GLU A 275 -3.86 -2.52 22.45
N GLN A 276 -4.82 -1.77 23.00
CA GLN A 276 -6.22 -2.19 23.03
C GLN A 276 -6.78 -2.36 21.61
N LEU A 277 -6.58 -1.38 20.74
CA LEU A 277 -7.06 -1.43 19.36
C LEU A 277 -6.37 -2.52 18.53
N LEU A 278 -5.09 -2.81 18.79
CA LEU A 278 -4.41 -3.93 18.13
C LEU A 278 -5.03 -5.29 18.50
N LYS A 279 -5.40 -5.50 19.76
CA LYS A 279 -6.14 -6.70 20.19
C LYS A 279 -7.48 -6.80 19.46
N GLU A 280 -8.21 -5.69 19.34
CA GLU A 280 -9.48 -5.65 18.60
C GLU A 280 -9.27 -5.94 17.10
N ALA A 281 -8.23 -5.37 16.48
CA ALA A 281 -7.88 -5.65 15.07
C ALA A 281 -7.61 -7.15 14.85
N HIS A 282 -6.90 -7.80 15.77
CA HIS A 282 -6.63 -9.24 15.73
C HIS A 282 -7.89 -10.10 15.90
N ASN A 283 -8.93 -9.57 16.55
CA ASN A 283 -10.20 -10.26 16.76
C ASN A 283 -11.18 -10.13 15.58
N ILE A 284 -10.96 -9.20 14.65
CA ILE A 284 -11.85 -8.99 13.51
C ILE A 284 -11.98 -10.25 12.64
N GLY A 285 -10.90 -11.03 12.49
CA GLY A 285 -10.92 -12.30 11.76
C GLY A 285 -10.57 -12.18 10.27
N LEU A 286 -10.36 -10.96 9.74
CA LEU A 286 -9.95 -10.73 8.33
C LEU A 286 -8.55 -11.27 8.04
N GLY A 287 -7.66 -11.24 9.04
CA GLY A 287 -6.29 -11.70 8.92
C GLY A 287 -5.48 -10.98 7.84
N ALA A 288 -4.41 -11.63 7.42
CA ALA A 288 -3.56 -11.18 6.31
C ALA A 288 -4.22 -11.54 4.97
N GLN A 289 -5.37 -10.92 4.65
CA GLN A 289 -6.18 -10.99 3.43
C GLN A 289 -7.15 -12.18 3.31
N PHE A 290 -6.86 -13.35 3.87
CA PHE A 290 -7.65 -14.57 3.65
C PHE A 290 -8.07 -15.26 4.95
N GLY A 291 -8.42 -14.47 5.96
CA GLY A 291 -8.84 -14.95 7.29
C GLY A 291 -7.67 -15.21 8.23
N GLY A 292 -7.88 -14.89 9.51
CA GLY A 292 -6.88 -15.07 10.54
C GLY A 292 -6.78 -13.91 11.52
N LYS A 293 -5.62 -13.76 12.13
CA LYS A 293 -5.33 -12.79 13.18
C LYS A 293 -4.82 -11.45 12.63
N TYR A 294 -3.97 -11.48 11.63
CA TYR A 294 -3.09 -10.37 11.27
C TYR A 294 -3.71 -9.37 10.29
N LEU A 295 -4.80 -8.69 10.67
CA LEU A 295 -5.27 -7.53 9.92
C LEU A 295 -4.28 -6.37 10.01
N ALA A 296 -3.61 -6.20 11.14
CA ALA A 296 -2.62 -5.15 11.38
C ALA A 296 -1.37 -5.72 12.05
N HIS A 297 -0.22 -5.14 11.71
CA HIS A 297 1.04 -5.33 12.43
C HIS A 297 1.05 -4.52 13.72
N ASP A 298 0.61 -3.27 13.62
CA ASP A 298 0.55 -2.32 14.72
C ASP A 298 -0.48 -1.22 14.45
N ILE A 299 -0.76 -0.45 15.50
CA ILE A 299 -1.65 0.71 15.44
C ILE A 299 -0.93 1.88 16.10
N ARG A 300 -1.10 3.08 15.54
CA ARG A 300 -0.67 4.33 16.13
C ARG A 300 -1.89 5.19 16.44
N VAL A 301 -1.92 5.74 17.64
CA VAL A 301 -2.97 6.67 18.08
C VAL A 301 -2.30 7.97 18.53
N VAL A 302 -2.41 9.00 17.72
CA VAL A 302 -1.86 10.33 18.00
C VAL A 302 -2.99 11.27 18.43
N ARG A 303 -2.81 11.93 19.56
CA ARG A 303 -3.74 12.93 20.11
C ARG A 303 -3.18 14.32 19.87
N LEU A 304 -3.97 15.16 19.19
CA LEU A 304 -3.64 16.55 18.89
C LEU A 304 -4.54 17.52 19.67
N PRO A 305 -4.08 18.75 19.94
CA PRO A 305 -4.95 19.83 20.38
C PRO A 305 -6.02 20.10 19.30
N ARG A 306 -7.18 20.61 19.71
CA ARG A 306 -8.30 20.85 18.81
C ARG A 306 -9.05 22.13 19.15
N HIS A 307 -9.81 22.66 18.20
CA HIS A 307 -10.81 23.67 18.48
C HIS A 307 -11.92 23.07 19.37
N GLY A 308 -12.40 23.82 20.36
CA GLY A 308 -13.39 23.32 21.33
C GLY A 308 -14.68 22.77 20.72
N ALA A 309 -15.14 23.33 19.61
CA ALA A 309 -16.34 22.92 18.90
C ALA A 309 -16.13 21.83 17.83
N SER A 310 -14.90 21.36 17.62
CA SER A 310 -14.55 20.38 16.57
C SER A 310 -13.72 19.24 17.16
N CYS A 311 -13.94 18.02 16.70
CA CYS A 311 -13.14 16.87 17.04
C CYS A 311 -12.91 15.99 15.79
N PRO A 312 -12.04 16.40 14.88
CA PRO A 312 -11.73 15.59 13.72
C PRO A 312 -11.05 14.28 14.17
N VAL A 313 -11.43 13.18 13.57
CA VAL A 313 -10.81 11.86 13.74
C VAL A 313 -10.36 11.38 12.38
N GLY A 314 -9.07 11.28 12.20
CA GLY A 314 -8.47 10.74 10.99
C GLY A 314 -8.11 9.28 11.14
N MET A 315 -8.23 8.51 10.06
CA MET A 315 -7.75 7.14 9.96
C MET A 315 -7.03 6.95 8.63
N GLY A 316 -5.91 6.28 8.65
CA GLY A 316 -5.18 5.90 7.44
C GLY A 316 -4.31 4.68 7.66
N VAL A 317 -3.80 4.12 6.57
CA VAL A 317 -2.98 2.91 6.63
C VAL A 317 -1.71 3.03 5.78
N SER A 318 -0.65 2.34 6.20
CA SER A 318 0.38 1.84 5.33
C SER A 318 0.13 0.34 5.14
N CYS A 319 0.30 -0.15 3.91
CA CYS A 319 -0.02 -1.55 3.57
C CYS A 319 1.20 -2.47 3.75
N SER A 320 1.06 -3.73 3.39
CA SER A 320 2.14 -4.73 3.41
C SER A 320 3.37 -4.34 2.58
N ALA A 321 3.25 -3.40 1.67
CA ALA A 321 4.37 -2.73 1.02
C ALA A 321 4.60 -1.36 1.68
N ASP A 322 5.11 -1.37 2.91
CA ASP A 322 5.36 -0.18 3.74
C ASP A 322 6.59 0.60 3.25
N ARG A 323 6.40 1.34 2.15
CA ARG A 323 7.46 1.99 1.40
C ARG A 323 7.66 3.43 1.85
N ASN A 324 8.47 3.61 2.85
CA ASN A 324 8.89 4.92 3.32
C ASN A 324 10.33 4.88 3.84
N ILE A 325 11.04 5.99 3.75
CA ILE A 325 12.46 6.10 4.04
C ILE A 325 12.78 7.50 4.56
N LYS A 326 13.63 7.57 5.57
CA LYS A 326 14.17 8.83 6.08
C LYS A 326 15.48 9.19 5.36
N ALA A 327 15.71 10.49 5.19
CA ALA A 327 16.96 11.01 4.70
C ALA A 327 17.29 12.33 5.41
N LYS A 328 18.55 12.73 5.40
CA LYS A 328 18.96 14.03 5.94
C LYS A 328 20.22 14.57 5.28
N ILE A 329 20.34 15.88 5.30
CA ILE A 329 21.52 16.59 4.86
C ILE A 329 22.02 17.41 6.05
N ASN A 330 23.31 17.30 6.34
CA ASN A 330 24.01 18.10 7.34
C ASN A 330 25.41 18.48 6.84
N LYS A 331 26.20 19.10 7.68
CA LYS A 331 27.57 19.53 7.32
C LYS A 331 28.50 18.38 6.91
N ASP A 332 28.19 17.16 7.29
CA ASP A 332 29.01 15.97 7.04
C ASP A 332 28.61 15.23 5.76
N GLY A 333 27.50 15.65 5.10
CA GLY A 333 27.05 15.08 3.82
C GLY A 333 25.56 14.74 3.75
N LEU A 334 25.22 13.93 2.77
CA LEU A 334 23.89 13.38 2.50
C LEU A 334 23.79 11.99 3.11
N TRP A 335 22.74 11.76 3.88
CA TRP A 335 22.51 10.52 4.60
C TRP A 335 21.13 9.94 4.26
N ILE A 336 21.09 8.64 4.05
CA ILE A 336 19.85 7.91 3.77
C ILE A 336 19.69 6.77 4.77
N GLU A 337 18.47 6.51 5.23
CA GLU A 337 18.11 5.39 6.08
C GLU A 337 18.51 4.06 5.42
N LYS A 338 19.12 3.17 6.18
CA LYS A 338 19.49 1.84 5.72
C LYS A 338 18.28 0.93 5.74
N LEU A 339 17.81 0.52 4.57
CA LEU A 339 16.75 -0.47 4.42
C LEU A 339 17.32 -1.89 4.42
N ASP A 340 16.42 -2.90 4.50
CA ASP A 340 16.79 -4.31 4.60
C ASP A 340 17.13 -4.89 3.21
N ASP A 341 18.39 -5.13 2.97
CA ASP A 341 18.92 -5.76 1.76
C ASP A 341 19.06 -7.30 1.87
N GLN A 342 18.73 -7.88 3.04
CA GLN A 342 18.84 -9.31 3.33
C GLN A 342 17.58 -9.90 3.99
N PRO A 343 16.37 -9.65 3.46
CA PRO A 343 15.12 -10.11 4.08
C PRO A 343 15.01 -11.63 4.16
N ALA A 344 15.69 -12.38 3.28
CA ALA A 344 15.73 -13.83 3.31
C ALA A 344 16.28 -14.42 4.62
N THR A 345 17.11 -13.67 5.35
CA THR A 345 17.64 -14.09 6.65
C THR A 345 16.58 -14.28 7.71
N LEU A 346 15.40 -13.66 7.52
CA LEU A 346 14.26 -13.77 8.42
C LEU A 346 13.37 -14.99 8.15
N ILE A 347 13.56 -15.68 7.01
CA ILE A 347 12.79 -16.88 6.69
C ILE A 347 13.37 -18.06 7.46
N PRO A 348 12.59 -18.75 8.33
CA PRO A 348 13.03 -19.94 9.02
C PRO A 348 13.55 -21.00 8.03
N GLU A 349 14.64 -21.68 8.37
CA GLU A 349 15.29 -22.66 7.48
C GLU A 349 14.33 -23.76 7.03
N ALA A 350 13.48 -24.25 7.93
CA ALA A 350 12.46 -25.24 7.62
C ALA A 350 11.45 -24.79 6.54
N LEU A 351 11.24 -23.48 6.38
CA LEU A 351 10.30 -22.91 5.41
C LEU A 351 10.97 -22.46 4.10
N ARG A 352 12.29 -22.44 4.03
CA ARG A 352 13.01 -22.06 2.79
C ARG A 352 12.71 -22.99 1.63
N ASN A 353 12.62 -24.29 1.91
CA ASN A 353 12.36 -25.35 0.94
C ASN A 353 11.02 -26.05 1.16
N ALA A 354 10.18 -25.55 2.07
CA ALA A 354 8.87 -26.13 2.33
C ALA A 354 7.97 -26.00 1.11
N GLY A 355 7.37 -27.08 0.69
CA GLY A 355 6.29 -27.08 -0.31
C GLY A 355 5.07 -26.33 0.21
N GLU A 356 4.18 -25.96 -0.69
CA GLU A 356 3.05 -25.06 -0.39
C GLU A 356 1.87 -25.71 0.37
N GLY A 357 2.00 -26.93 0.89
CA GLY A 357 0.93 -27.66 1.59
C GLY A 357 -0.14 -28.22 0.64
N GLU A 358 -1.33 -28.55 1.16
CA GLU A 358 -2.45 -28.99 0.32
C GLU A 358 -2.95 -27.87 -0.57
N ILE A 359 -2.79 -28.03 -1.88
CA ILE A 359 -3.20 -27.07 -2.91
C ILE A 359 -3.99 -27.78 -4.00
N VAL A 360 -5.11 -27.21 -4.41
CA VAL A 360 -5.88 -27.70 -5.56
C VAL A 360 -5.29 -27.14 -6.85
N ARG A 361 -4.75 -28.02 -7.69
CA ARG A 361 -4.24 -27.65 -9.01
C ARG A 361 -5.39 -27.50 -10.01
N VAL A 362 -5.39 -26.39 -10.75
CA VAL A 362 -6.40 -26.05 -11.75
C VAL A 362 -5.70 -25.79 -13.08
N ASP A 363 -6.06 -26.56 -14.10
CA ASP A 363 -5.65 -26.34 -15.49
C ASP A 363 -6.65 -25.40 -16.16
N LEU A 364 -6.23 -24.18 -16.47
CA LEU A 364 -7.03 -23.11 -17.08
C LEU A 364 -7.14 -23.24 -18.61
N ASN A 365 -6.41 -24.16 -19.24
CA ASN A 365 -6.47 -24.41 -20.69
C ASN A 365 -7.63 -25.33 -21.08
N ARG A 366 -8.36 -25.87 -20.11
CA ARG A 366 -9.59 -26.60 -20.35
C ARG A 366 -10.77 -25.65 -20.64
N PRO A 367 -11.85 -26.15 -21.27
CA PRO A 367 -13.05 -25.35 -21.45
C PRO A 367 -13.51 -24.71 -20.13
N MET A 368 -13.88 -23.43 -20.15
CA MET A 368 -14.26 -22.66 -18.95
C MET A 368 -15.33 -23.35 -18.11
N LYS A 369 -16.29 -24.00 -18.76
CA LYS A 369 -17.34 -24.77 -18.09
C LYS A 369 -16.78 -25.91 -17.22
N GLU A 370 -15.74 -26.59 -17.68
CA GLU A 370 -15.10 -27.68 -16.92
C GLU A 370 -14.27 -27.12 -15.75
N VAL A 371 -13.61 -25.98 -15.95
CA VAL A 371 -12.87 -25.30 -14.88
C VAL A 371 -13.86 -24.85 -13.78
N CYS A 372 -14.95 -24.21 -14.13
CA CYS A 372 -15.99 -23.84 -13.16
C CYS A 372 -16.59 -25.07 -12.44
N ALA A 373 -16.84 -26.16 -13.15
CA ALA A 373 -17.32 -27.41 -12.55
C ALA A 373 -16.32 -28.03 -11.56
N GLN A 374 -15.03 -27.90 -11.81
CA GLN A 374 -14.00 -28.28 -10.84
C GLN A 374 -14.04 -27.39 -9.61
N LEU A 375 -14.05 -26.06 -9.78
CA LEU A 375 -14.04 -25.10 -8.67
C LEU A 375 -15.29 -25.27 -7.78
N SER A 376 -16.45 -25.60 -8.36
CA SER A 376 -17.69 -25.84 -7.64
C SER A 376 -17.62 -27.00 -6.62
N GLN A 377 -16.61 -27.87 -6.71
CA GLN A 377 -16.42 -28.98 -5.77
C GLN A 377 -15.76 -28.54 -4.46
N TYR A 378 -15.18 -27.35 -4.42
CA TYR A 378 -14.39 -26.87 -3.29
C TYR A 378 -15.08 -25.71 -2.57
N PRO A 379 -14.95 -25.62 -1.23
CA PRO A 379 -15.50 -24.51 -0.46
C PRO A 379 -14.73 -23.21 -0.69
N ILE A 380 -15.33 -22.09 -0.29
CA ILE A 380 -14.62 -20.82 -0.16
C ILE A 380 -13.40 -20.95 0.77
N ALA A 381 -12.40 -20.09 0.60
CA ALA A 381 -11.08 -20.10 1.23
C ALA A 381 -10.16 -21.27 0.80
N THR A 382 -10.59 -22.13 -0.12
CA THR A 382 -9.71 -23.15 -0.70
C THR A 382 -8.58 -22.50 -1.47
N ARG A 383 -7.35 -22.96 -1.23
CA ARG A 383 -6.13 -22.51 -1.90
C ARG A 383 -5.94 -23.24 -3.23
N LEU A 384 -5.67 -22.48 -4.27
CA LEU A 384 -5.54 -22.96 -5.65
C LEU A 384 -4.15 -22.67 -6.20
N SER A 385 -3.65 -23.57 -7.05
CA SER A 385 -2.53 -23.35 -7.96
C SER A 385 -3.06 -23.34 -9.38
N LEU A 386 -3.06 -22.17 -10.01
CA LEU A 386 -3.59 -21.97 -11.36
C LEU A 386 -2.48 -22.15 -12.39
N ASN A 387 -2.76 -22.89 -13.47
CA ASN A 387 -1.82 -23.16 -14.55
C ASN A 387 -2.50 -22.94 -15.90
N GLY A 388 -1.88 -22.19 -16.82
CA GLY A 388 -2.39 -21.92 -18.17
C GLY A 388 -2.62 -20.44 -18.44
N THR A 389 -3.54 -20.14 -19.33
CA THR A 389 -3.78 -18.78 -19.86
C THR A 389 -4.71 -17.97 -18.95
N ILE A 390 -4.34 -16.71 -18.70
CA ILE A 390 -5.17 -15.72 -18.03
C ILE A 390 -5.17 -14.43 -18.85
N ILE A 391 -6.33 -13.80 -19.01
CA ILE A 391 -6.47 -12.46 -19.59
C ILE A 391 -6.32 -11.42 -18.51
N VAL A 392 -5.52 -10.39 -18.75
CA VAL A 392 -5.30 -9.28 -17.81
C VAL A 392 -6.01 -8.04 -18.35
N GLY A 393 -6.87 -7.45 -17.54
CA GLY A 393 -7.58 -6.22 -17.90
C GLY A 393 -8.23 -5.60 -16.66
N ARG A 394 -8.26 -4.26 -16.61
CA ARG A 394 -8.81 -3.54 -15.48
C ARG A 394 -9.73 -2.39 -15.96
N ASP A 395 -9.78 -1.27 -15.27
CA ASP A 395 -10.79 -0.22 -15.41
C ASP A 395 -11.11 0.18 -16.85
N ILE A 396 -10.12 0.66 -17.62
CA ILE A 396 -10.37 1.12 -19.00
C ILE A 396 -10.67 -0.05 -19.94
N ALA A 397 -9.99 -1.18 -19.75
CA ALA A 397 -10.29 -2.40 -20.51
C ALA A 397 -11.75 -2.85 -20.33
N HIS A 398 -12.27 -2.83 -19.09
CA HIS A 398 -13.67 -3.17 -18.82
C HIS A 398 -14.64 -2.18 -19.48
N ALA A 399 -14.33 -0.87 -19.43
CA ALA A 399 -15.14 0.13 -20.12
C ALA A 399 -15.18 -0.12 -21.64
N LYS A 400 -14.04 -0.45 -22.26
CA LYS A 400 -13.94 -0.78 -23.68
C LYS A 400 -14.72 -2.05 -24.05
N LEU A 401 -14.65 -3.08 -23.22
CA LEU A 401 -15.43 -4.33 -23.41
C LEU A 401 -16.93 -4.06 -23.30
N LYS A 402 -17.34 -3.20 -22.36
CA LYS A 402 -18.75 -2.79 -22.24
C LYS A 402 -19.22 -2.02 -23.46
N GLU A 403 -18.44 -1.09 -24.00
CA GLU A 403 -18.74 -0.36 -25.24
C GLU A 403 -19.00 -1.32 -26.41
N ARG A 404 -18.28 -2.45 -26.52
CA ARG A 404 -18.50 -3.48 -27.55
C ARG A 404 -19.87 -4.17 -27.39
N ILE A 405 -20.23 -4.51 -26.15
CA ILE A 405 -21.56 -5.09 -25.87
C ILE A 405 -22.65 -4.07 -26.23
N ASP A 406 -22.50 -2.81 -25.84
CA ASP A 406 -23.47 -1.74 -26.12
C ASP A 406 -23.65 -1.51 -27.64
N ARG A 407 -22.63 -1.76 -28.46
CA ARG A 407 -22.70 -1.72 -29.93
C ARG A 407 -23.23 -3.01 -30.57
N GLY A 408 -23.54 -4.04 -29.78
CA GLY A 408 -24.03 -5.34 -30.26
C GLY A 408 -22.92 -6.28 -30.80
N GLU A 409 -21.64 -5.95 -30.58
CA GLU A 409 -20.50 -6.78 -31.01
C GLU A 409 -20.24 -7.96 -30.05
N GLY A 410 -20.77 -7.90 -28.82
CA GLY A 410 -20.56 -8.88 -27.77
C GLY A 410 -19.12 -8.85 -27.21
N LEU A 411 -18.82 -9.80 -26.31
CA LEU A 411 -17.47 -9.96 -25.77
C LEU A 411 -16.57 -10.75 -26.72
N PRO A 412 -15.28 -10.40 -26.80
CA PRO A 412 -14.28 -11.18 -27.55
C PRO A 412 -14.18 -12.62 -27.01
N GLN A 413 -13.81 -13.56 -27.92
CA GLN A 413 -13.74 -14.98 -27.57
C GLN A 413 -12.73 -15.25 -26.43
N TYR A 414 -11.59 -14.56 -26.41
CA TYR A 414 -10.58 -14.73 -25.35
C TYR A 414 -11.08 -14.35 -23.95
N ILE A 415 -12.10 -13.45 -23.82
CA ILE A 415 -12.74 -13.12 -22.54
C ILE A 415 -13.71 -14.22 -22.10
N LYS A 416 -14.23 -15.02 -23.05
CA LYS A 416 -15.12 -16.15 -22.76
C LYS A 416 -14.35 -17.42 -22.41
N ASP A 417 -13.19 -17.60 -23.05
CA ASP A 417 -12.39 -18.82 -22.92
C ASP A 417 -11.47 -18.84 -21.70
N HIS A 418 -11.13 -17.68 -21.13
CA HIS A 418 -10.12 -17.57 -20.07
C HIS A 418 -10.59 -16.76 -18.87
N PRO A 419 -10.03 -17.01 -17.66
CA PRO A 419 -10.21 -16.14 -16.51
C PRO A 419 -9.71 -14.73 -16.79
N ILE A 420 -10.27 -13.74 -16.10
CA ILE A 420 -9.80 -12.37 -16.17
C ILE A 420 -9.12 -11.94 -14.86
N TYR A 421 -7.90 -11.43 -14.94
CA TYR A 421 -7.12 -10.92 -13.83
C TYR A 421 -7.11 -9.39 -13.84
N TYR A 422 -7.62 -8.80 -12.79
CA TYR A 422 -7.63 -7.35 -12.63
C TYR A 422 -6.25 -6.89 -12.17
N ALA A 423 -5.40 -6.56 -13.12
CA ALA A 423 -4.03 -6.17 -12.88
C ALA A 423 -3.53 -5.19 -13.96
N GLY A 424 -2.39 -4.57 -13.70
CA GLY A 424 -1.65 -3.77 -14.67
C GLY A 424 -0.17 -3.82 -14.31
N PRO A 425 0.70 -4.30 -15.22
CA PRO A 425 2.11 -4.53 -14.93
C PRO A 425 2.89 -3.23 -14.72
N ALA A 426 3.97 -3.31 -13.94
CA ALA A 426 5.06 -2.36 -14.00
C ALA A 426 5.89 -2.60 -15.28
N LYS A 427 6.88 -1.74 -15.56
CA LYS A 427 7.75 -1.94 -16.73
C LYS A 427 8.49 -3.27 -16.63
N THR A 428 8.63 -3.94 -17.76
CA THR A 428 9.34 -5.22 -17.86
C THR A 428 10.85 -4.99 -17.88
N PRO A 429 11.61 -5.54 -16.92
CA PRO A 429 13.07 -5.53 -16.97
C PRO A 429 13.62 -6.32 -18.16
N ALA A 430 14.78 -5.92 -18.67
CA ALA A 430 15.44 -6.64 -19.75
C ALA A 430 15.69 -8.12 -19.37
N GLY A 431 15.31 -9.04 -20.25
CA GLY A 431 15.49 -10.49 -20.05
C GLY A 431 14.48 -11.16 -19.13
N MET A 432 13.48 -10.43 -18.62
CA MET A 432 12.37 -10.99 -17.84
C MET A 432 11.10 -11.14 -18.67
N PRO A 433 10.22 -12.09 -18.31
CA PRO A 433 8.95 -12.28 -19.04
C PRO A 433 7.99 -11.10 -18.82
N CYS A 434 7.94 -10.53 -17.61
CA CYS A 434 7.11 -9.35 -17.32
C CYS A 434 7.68 -8.52 -16.18
N GLY A 435 7.17 -7.30 -16.00
CA GLY A 435 7.41 -6.47 -14.82
C GLY A 435 6.56 -6.91 -13.63
N SER A 436 6.84 -6.37 -12.44
CA SER A 436 6.05 -6.66 -11.24
C SER A 436 4.57 -6.53 -11.53
N MET A 437 3.80 -7.59 -11.26
CA MET A 437 2.37 -7.65 -11.53
C MET A 437 1.63 -8.29 -10.35
N GLY A 438 0.74 -7.54 -9.74
CA GLY A 438 -0.13 -7.99 -8.67
C GLY A 438 -1.56 -7.49 -8.88
N PRO A 439 -2.52 -7.99 -8.07
CA PRO A 439 -3.93 -7.69 -8.25
C PRO A 439 -4.25 -6.22 -7.91
N THR A 440 -5.18 -5.64 -8.66
CA THR A 440 -5.83 -4.38 -8.29
C THR A 440 -7.10 -4.62 -7.47
N THR A 441 -7.66 -3.56 -6.89
CA THR A 441 -8.90 -3.61 -6.09
C THR A 441 -10.08 -4.05 -6.96
N ALA A 442 -10.73 -5.14 -6.57
CA ALA A 442 -11.80 -5.78 -7.32
C ALA A 442 -13.07 -4.93 -7.45
N GLY A 443 -13.47 -4.23 -6.38
CA GLY A 443 -14.74 -3.50 -6.30
C GLY A 443 -14.95 -2.43 -7.38
N ARG A 444 -13.88 -1.96 -8.03
CA ARG A 444 -13.99 -0.99 -9.13
C ARG A 444 -14.66 -1.56 -10.39
N MET A 445 -14.60 -2.87 -10.57
CA MET A 445 -15.19 -3.58 -11.72
C MET A 445 -16.53 -4.24 -11.39
N ASP A 446 -17.08 -4.07 -10.20
CA ASP A 446 -18.29 -4.75 -9.75
C ASP A 446 -19.49 -4.53 -10.68
N SER A 447 -19.65 -3.32 -11.21
CA SER A 447 -20.76 -2.96 -12.09
C SER A 447 -20.76 -3.66 -13.46
N TYR A 448 -19.64 -4.26 -13.85
CA TYR A 448 -19.53 -4.96 -15.13
C TYR A 448 -19.86 -6.46 -15.04
N VAL A 449 -19.81 -7.05 -13.83
CA VAL A 449 -19.74 -8.51 -13.63
C VAL A 449 -21.00 -9.21 -14.15
N ASP A 450 -22.20 -8.78 -13.74
CA ASP A 450 -23.46 -9.43 -14.17
C ASP A 450 -23.60 -9.38 -15.69
N LEU A 451 -23.36 -8.21 -16.30
CA LEU A 451 -23.42 -8.04 -17.75
C LEU A 451 -22.41 -8.93 -18.50
N PHE A 452 -21.17 -9.03 -18.00
CA PHE A 452 -20.14 -9.82 -18.66
C PHE A 452 -20.41 -11.31 -18.53
N GLN A 453 -20.86 -11.78 -17.37
CA GLN A 453 -21.24 -13.18 -17.14
C GLN A 453 -22.48 -13.57 -17.96
N GLU A 454 -23.46 -12.69 -18.10
CA GLU A 454 -24.61 -12.89 -18.99
C GLU A 454 -24.18 -13.09 -20.45
N ASN A 455 -23.10 -12.43 -20.88
CA ASN A 455 -22.50 -12.56 -22.21
C ASN A 455 -21.46 -13.71 -22.29
N GLY A 456 -21.36 -14.54 -21.28
CA GLY A 456 -20.50 -15.73 -21.23
C GLY A 456 -19.03 -15.46 -20.96
N GLY A 457 -18.64 -14.23 -20.54
CA GLY A 457 -17.28 -13.86 -20.18
C GLY A 457 -17.11 -13.59 -18.70
N SER A 458 -15.89 -13.38 -18.24
CA SER A 458 -15.55 -13.13 -16.83
C SER A 458 -16.14 -14.15 -15.84
N MET A 459 -16.27 -15.40 -16.28
CA MET A 459 -16.80 -16.47 -15.43
C MET A 459 -15.90 -16.74 -14.22
N ILE A 460 -14.59 -16.51 -14.36
CA ILE A 460 -13.61 -16.56 -13.27
C ILE A 460 -12.86 -15.24 -13.25
N MET A 461 -12.95 -14.54 -12.14
CA MET A 461 -12.30 -13.25 -11.92
C MET A 461 -11.23 -13.38 -10.84
N LEU A 462 -10.01 -12.83 -11.07
CA LEU A 462 -8.93 -12.75 -10.10
C LEU A 462 -8.67 -11.29 -9.75
N ALA A 463 -8.63 -10.97 -8.46
CA ALA A 463 -8.30 -9.62 -7.97
C ALA A 463 -8.03 -9.65 -6.46
N LYS A 464 -8.04 -8.50 -5.80
CA LYS A 464 -7.93 -8.40 -4.33
C LYS A 464 -9.08 -7.61 -3.72
N GLY A 465 -9.36 -7.90 -2.46
CA GLY A 465 -10.35 -7.19 -1.65
C GLY A 465 -11.76 -7.77 -1.78
N ASN A 466 -12.65 -7.24 -0.93
CA ASN A 466 -14.05 -7.61 -0.92
C ASN A 466 -14.82 -7.06 -2.12
N ARG A 467 -15.91 -7.72 -2.47
CA ARG A 467 -16.83 -7.34 -3.55
C ARG A 467 -18.20 -6.92 -2.99
N SER A 468 -18.99 -6.25 -3.81
CA SER A 468 -20.38 -5.91 -3.49
C SER A 468 -21.30 -7.13 -3.62
N GLN A 469 -22.53 -7.03 -3.06
CA GLN A 469 -23.54 -8.09 -3.14
C GLN A 469 -23.87 -8.48 -4.60
N GLN A 470 -23.93 -7.50 -5.50
CA GLN A 470 -24.24 -7.75 -6.91
C GLN A 470 -23.29 -8.76 -7.57
N VAL A 471 -22.02 -8.84 -7.13
CA VAL A 471 -21.05 -9.81 -7.66
C VAL A 471 -21.35 -11.21 -7.12
N THR A 472 -21.70 -11.34 -5.84
CA THR A 472 -22.12 -12.61 -5.24
C THR A 472 -23.37 -13.14 -5.95
N ASP A 473 -24.36 -12.27 -6.19
CA ASP A 473 -25.61 -12.61 -6.89
C ASP A 473 -25.35 -13.01 -8.35
N ALA A 474 -24.47 -12.29 -9.05
CA ALA A 474 -24.09 -12.62 -10.42
C ALA A 474 -23.37 -13.97 -10.51
N CYS A 475 -22.41 -14.25 -9.62
CA CYS A 475 -21.73 -15.54 -9.56
C CYS A 475 -22.73 -16.69 -9.31
N GLN A 476 -23.68 -16.50 -8.40
CA GLN A 476 -24.74 -17.50 -8.15
C GLN A 476 -25.65 -17.69 -9.36
N LYS A 477 -26.06 -16.61 -10.01
CA LYS A 477 -26.97 -16.62 -11.16
C LYS A 477 -26.36 -17.29 -12.40
N HIS A 478 -25.08 -17.01 -12.66
CA HIS A 478 -24.40 -17.41 -13.90
C HIS A 478 -23.42 -18.59 -13.73
N GLY A 479 -23.16 -19.03 -12.49
CA GLY A 479 -22.20 -20.09 -12.20
C GLY A 479 -20.75 -19.61 -12.23
N GLY A 480 -20.51 -18.35 -11.87
CA GLY A 480 -19.18 -17.73 -11.88
C GLY A 480 -18.45 -17.79 -10.54
N PHE A 481 -17.18 -17.37 -10.54
CA PHE A 481 -16.31 -17.38 -9.38
C PHE A 481 -15.52 -16.09 -9.26
N TYR A 482 -15.31 -15.64 -8.02
CA TYR A 482 -14.29 -14.64 -7.71
C TYR A 482 -13.18 -15.29 -6.90
N LEU A 483 -11.97 -15.22 -7.43
CA LEU A 483 -10.74 -15.72 -6.81
C LEU A 483 -9.92 -14.55 -6.28
N GLY A 484 -9.44 -14.69 -5.05
CA GLY A 484 -8.50 -13.73 -4.46
C GLY A 484 -7.08 -14.06 -4.86
N SER A 485 -6.35 -13.08 -5.39
CA SER A 485 -4.90 -13.11 -5.52
C SER A 485 -4.26 -12.30 -4.39
N ILE A 486 -3.09 -12.72 -3.90
CA ILE A 486 -2.40 -12.03 -2.80
C ILE A 486 -2.01 -10.63 -3.26
N GLY A 487 -2.50 -9.60 -2.56
CA GLY A 487 -2.11 -8.23 -2.81
C GLY A 487 -0.80 -7.89 -2.11
N GLY A 488 0.12 -7.27 -2.81
CA GLY A 488 1.43 -6.85 -2.29
C GLY A 488 2.62 -7.53 -2.99
N PRO A 489 2.69 -8.87 -3.12
CA PRO A 489 3.90 -9.56 -3.58
C PRO A 489 3.98 -9.64 -5.12
N ALA A 490 4.08 -8.49 -5.78
CA ALA A 490 4.07 -8.40 -7.24
C ALA A 490 5.37 -8.85 -7.91
N ALA A 491 6.51 -8.69 -7.24
CA ALA A 491 7.81 -9.08 -7.78
C ALA A 491 7.93 -10.60 -7.89
N ILE A 492 7.56 -11.33 -6.84
CA ILE A 492 7.65 -12.80 -6.84
C ILE A 492 6.66 -13.43 -7.83
N LEU A 493 5.44 -12.88 -7.98
CA LEU A 493 4.48 -13.35 -8.98
C LEU A 493 5.05 -13.20 -10.40
N ALA A 494 5.66 -12.05 -10.70
CA ALA A 494 6.30 -11.81 -11.98
C ALA A 494 7.49 -12.75 -12.24
N GLN A 495 8.33 -12.99 -11.23
CA GLN A 495 9.52 -13.82 -11.38
C GLN A 495 9.21 -15.32 -11.48
N ASN A 496 8.29 -15.82 -10.64
CA ASN A 496 8.10 -17.26 -10.45
C ASN A 496 6.90 -17.81 -11.21
N ASN A 497 5.81 -17.06 -11.31
CA ASN A 497 4.52 -17.59 -11.75
C ASN A 497 4.13 -17.15 -13.16
N ILE A 498 4.55 -15.98 -13.64
CA ILE A 498 4.21 -15.49 -14.97
C ILE A 498 5.33 -15.86 -15.93
N LYS A 499 5.01 -16.68 -16.94
CA LYS A 499 6.00 -17.23 -17.88
C LYS A 499 6.11 -16.41 -19.16
N SER A 500 5.01 -15.77 -19.57
CA SER A 500 4.98 -14.87 -20.73
C SER A 500 3.89 -13.83 -20.59
N ILE A 501 4.02 -12.74 -21.32
CA ILE A 501 3.03 -11.68 -21.46
C ILE A 501 2.97 -11.20 -22.90
N GLU A 502 1.77 -11.03 -23.42
CA GLU A 502 1.48 -10.54 -24.77
C GLU A 502 0.37 -9.50 -24.71
N CYS A 503 0.51 -8.37 -25.42
CA CYS A 503 -0.56 -7.39 -25.55
C CYS A 503 -1.58 -7.88 -26.60
N VAL A 504 -2.84 -8.03 -26.21
CA VAL A 504 -3.92 -8.52 -27.09
C VAL A 504 -4.64 -7.37 -27.77
N GLU A 505 -5.04 -6.35 -27.00
CA GLU A 505 -5.76 -5.17 -27.52
C GLU A 505 -5.37 -3.90 -26.77
N TYR A 506 -5.53 -2.76 -27.41
CA TYR A 506 -5.35 -1.40 -26.86
C TYR A 506 -3.93 -1.11 -26.32
N PRO A 507 -2.86 -1.38 -27.11
CA PRO A 507 -1.47 -1.15 -26.65
C PRO A 507 -1.19 0.30 -26.25
N GLU A 508 -1.92 1.26 -26.82
CA GLU A 508 -1.82 2.69 -26.49
C GLU A 508 -2.20 3.00 -25.04
N LEU A 509 -2.98 2.14 -24.39
CA LEU A 509 -3.41 2.29 -23.00
C LEU A 509 -2.33 1.84 -21.99
N GLY A 510 -1.21 1.29 -22.46
CA GLY A 510 -0.11 0.85 -21.59
C GLY A 510 -0.58 -0.15 -20.52
N MET A 511 -0.47 0.19 -19.22
CA MET A 511 -0.89 -0.71 -18.13
C MET A 511 -2.40 -0.98 -18.09
N GLU A 512 -3.21 -0.22 -18.80
CA GLU A 512 -4.67 -0.41 -18.95
C GLU A 512 -5.05 -1.19 -20.21
N ALA A 513 -4.06 -1.60 -21.03
CA ALA A 513 -4.26 -2.48 -22.17
C ALA A 513 -4.81 -3.84 -21.74
N ILE A 514 -5.30 -4.61 -22.72
CA ILE A 514 -5.65 -6.01 -22.50
C ILE A 514 -4.43 -6.87 -22.82
N TRP A 515 -4.01 -7.65 -21.82
CA TRP A 515 -2.87 -8.54 -21.93
C TRP A 515 -3.30 -9.99 -21.81
N LYS A 516 -2.53 -10.88 -22.38
CA LYS A 516 -2.59 -12.33 -22.17
C LYS A 516 -1.31 -12.76 -21.47
N ILE A 517 -1.44 -13.51 -20.38
CA ILE A 517 -0.31 -14.10 -19.65
C ILE A 517 -0.45 -15.62 -19.58
N GLU A 518 0.68 -16.30 -19.65
CA GLU A 518 0.78 -17.73 -19.30
C GLU A 518 1.32 -17.84 -17.89
N VAL A 519 0.65 -18.62 -17.05
CA VAL A 519 1.03 -18.79 -15.65
C VAL A 519 1.28 -20.25 -15.30
N GLU A 520 2.18 -20.45 -14.33
CA GLU A 520 2.48 -21.71 -13.72
C GLU A 520 2.49 -21.56 -12.19
N ASP A 521 1.78 -22.46 -11.50
CA ASP A 521 1.61 -22.47 -10.04
C ASP A 521 1.18 -21.10 -9.47
N PHE A 522 0.30 -20.38 -10.18
CA PHE A 522 -0.15 -19.06 -9.76
C PHE A 522 -1.11 -19.18 -8.58
N PRO A 523 -0.80 -18.56 -7.41
CA PRO A 523 -1.56 -18.73 -6.19
C PRO A 523 -2.87 -17.94 -6.22
N ALA A 524 -3.98 -18.59 -5.86
CA ALA A 524 -5.27 -17.96 -5.71
C ALA A 524 -6.12 -18.63 -4.61
N PHE A 525 -7.23 -17.99 -4.22
CA PHE A 525 -8.16 -18.47 -3.21
C PHE A 525 -9.60 -18.29 -3.70
N ILE A 526 -10.49 -19.26 -3.49
CA ILE A 526 -11.90 -19.09 -3.78
C ILE A 526 -12.51 -18.14 -2.75
N LEU A 527 -12.99 -16.97 -3.17
CA LEU A 527 -13.59 -15.96 -2.29
C LEU A 527 -15.10 -15.81 -2.48
N VAL A 528 -15.60 -15.93 -3.71
CA VAL A 528 -17.03 -16.03 -4.01
C VAL A 528 -17.21 -17.21 -4.96
N ASP A 529 -18.20 -18.07 -4.66
CA ASP A 529 -18.50 -19.25 -5.44
C ASP A 529 -19.85 -19.16 -6.20
N ASP A 530 -20.12 -20.15 -7.02
CA ASP A 530 -21.33 -20.33 -7.82
C ASP A 530 -22.59 -20.67 -6.99
N LYS A 531 -22.43 -20.85 -5.68
CA LYS A 531 -23.53 -21.14 -4.74
C LYS A 531 -23.96 -19.90 -3.94
N GLY A 532 -23.32 -18.75 -4.18
CA GLY A 532 -23.59 -17.51 -3.47
C GLY A 532 -22.89 -17.42 -2.11
N ASN A 533 -21.88 -18.26 -1.85
CA ASN A 533 -21.04 -18.09 -0.68
C ASN A 533 -20.03 -16.96 -0.92
N ASP A 534 -19.85 -16.11 0.09
CA ASP A 534 -18.94 -14.97 0.07
C ASP A 534 -18.06 -15.02 1.32
N PHE A 535 -16.77 -15.18 1.11
CA PHE A 535 -15.77 -15.28 2.17
C PHE A 535 -15.87 -14.12 3.17
N PHE A 536 -15.97 -12.89 2.66
CA PHE A 536 -15.97 -11.70 3.53
C PHE A 536 -17.25 -11.57 4.36
N LYS A 537 -18.37 -12.14 3.93
CA LYS A 537 -19.62 -12.16 4.69
C LYS A 537 -19.67 -13.29 5.72
N GLN A 538 -18.88 -14.35 5.51
CA GLN A 538 -18.82 -15.51 6.40
C GLN A 538 -17.70 -15.42 7.44
N ILE A 539 -16.87 -14.38 7.39
CA ILE A 539 -15.86 -14.15 8.40
C ILE A 539 -16.53 -13.97 9.76
N LYS A 540 -16.13 -14.81 10.70
CA LYS A 540 -16.53 -14.70 12.10
C LYS A 540 -15.41 -14.03 12.89
N PRO A 541 -15.75 -13.13 13.84
CA PRO A 541 -14.78 -12.65 14.80
C PRO A 541 -14.09 -13.85 15.48
N ARG A 542 -12.79 -13.76 15.68
CA ARG A 542 -12.07 -14.77 16.45
C ARG A 542 -12.61 -14.72 17.87
N CYS A 543 -13.25 -15.81 18.33
CA CYS A 543 -13.56 -15.90 19.74
C CYS A 543 -12.25 -15.83 20.52
N CYS A 544 -12.14 -14.87 21.44
CA CYS A 544 -11.16 -14.95 22.52
C CYS A 544 -11.54 -16.19 23.35
N CYS A 545 -11.10 -17.36 22.94
CA CYS A 545 -11.17 -18.54 23.77
C CYS A 545 -10.26 -18.30 24.97
N LYS A 546 -10.87 -18.16 26.09
CA LYS A 546 -10.59 -17.98 27.49
C LYS A 546 -9.14 -18.20 27.98
#